data_c77273c240146098451d89b1fceb8608
#
_entry.id   c77273c240146098451d89b1fceb8608
#
_cell.length_a   1.000
_cell.length_b   1.000
_cell.length_c   1.000
_cell.angle_alpha   90.00
_cell.angle_beta   90.00
_cell.angle_gamma   90.00
#
_symmetry.space_group_name_H-M   'P 1'
#
loop_
_entity.id
_entity.type
_entity.pdbx_description
1 polymer ?
#
loop_
_entity_poly.entity_id
_entity_poly.type
_entity_poly.pdbx_seq_one_letter_code
_entity_poly.pdbx_strand_id
1 'polypeptide(L)'
;PCRQFQPVQPGNRRQTEKHDKVEFDIIFSCYTFDLPERIQTLRAYGFSDAELETVKASLLALTNNIINTKDGLWISDTERINVLEQRRENILKSDLDTVSKIYWLIEDCCRYGTLPFAGLARGGFIAVLLLKSLVNIGLLSDEDYQRYMNGLTTVSSQMIADRRNLSKEAFLVKYGHLRPGTYDILSSRYDETPDLYFSGEDVRWQETVKQDSLPFSLTLEQYRAIQDAMTQHGLKGDLLALFQFIRAGIEGREYSKYVFTKSLSAVIELAARLGAEYGYSREDMSY
;
A
#
# COMPACT_ATOMS: atom_id res chain seq x y z
N PRO A 1 18.42 -23.78 -17.64
CA PRO A 1 19.32 -23.99 -16.53
C PRO A 1 19.39 -22.69 -15.74
N CYS A 2 18.68 -22.63 -14.60
CA CYS A 2 18.79 -21.51 -13.67
C CYS A 2 20.24 -21.42 -13.19
N ARG A 3 20.91 -20.34 -13.54
CA ARG A 3 22.17 -19.99 -12.88
C ARG A 3 21.84 -19.62 -11.43
N GLN A 4 22.38 -20.38 -10.48
CA GLN A 4 22.24 -20.13 -9.07
C GLN A 4 22.82 -18.75 -8.74
N PHE A 5 22.01 -17.85 -8.24
CA PHE A 5 22.48 -16.67 -7.55
C PHE A 5 23.36 -17.14 -6.38
N GLN A 6 24.61 -16.74 -6.37
CA GLN A 6 25.47 -16.95 -5.19
C GLN A 6 24.89 -16.13 -4.04
N PRO A 7 24.68 -16.73 -2.86
CA PRO A 7 24.19 -15.98 -1.72
C PRO A 7 25.18 -14.90 -1.33
N VAL A 8 24.68 -13.68 -1.18
CA VAL A 8 25.42 -12.55 -0.62
C VAL A 8 25.98 -12.99 0.74
N GLN A 9 27.29 -12.82 0.92
CA GLN A 9 28.00 -13.26 2.12
C GLN A 9 27.41 -12.67 3.41
N PRO A 10 27.37 -13.40 4.53
CA PRO A 10 26.74 -12.98 5.78
C PRO A 10 27.64 -12.02 6.57
N GLY A 11 27.81 -10.80 6.05
CA GLY A 11 28.70 -9.79 6.64
C GLY A 11 28.03 -8.53 7.16
N ASN A 12 26.74 -8.33 6.96
CA ASN A 12 26.13 -7.03 7.30
C ASN A 12 24.78 -7.15 8.01
N ARG A 13 24.78 -7.63 9.26
CA ARG A 13 23.60 -7.64 10.16
C ARG A 13 23.10 -6.25 10.57
N ARG A 14 23.68 -5.15 10.07
CA ARG A 14 23.31 -3.76 10.41
C ARG A 14 22.38 -3.07 9.40
N GLN A 15 21.84 -3.77 8.40
CA GLN A 15 21.01 -3.14 7.36
C GLN A 15 19.57 -3.70 7.26
N THR A 16 19.06 -4.34 8.31
CA THR A 16 17.69 -4.85 8.35
C THR A 16 16.61 -3.76 8.15
N GLU A 17 16.92 -2.51 8.51
CA GLU A 17 16.01 -1.37 8.30
C GLU A 17 15.92 -0.87 6.85
N LYS A 18 16.74 -1.41 5.94
CA LYS A 18 16.79 -0.98 4.53
C LYS A 18 16.27 -2.03 3.55
N HIS A 19 15.78 -3.18 4.01
CA HIS A 19 15.35 -4.28 3.12
C HIS A 19 14.33 -3.83 2.09
N ASP A 20 13.29 -3.11 2.50
CA ASP A 20 12.25 -2.63 1.60
C ASP A 20 12.77 -1.63 0.54
N LYS A 21 13.81 -0.85 0.88
CA LYS A 21 14.40 0.11 -0.06
C LYS A 21 15.35 -0.56 -1.04
N VAL A 22 16.14 -1.54 -0.55
CA VAL A 22 17.14 -2.25 -1.35
C VAL A 22 16.48 -3.20 -2.35
N GLU A 23 15.35 -3.84 -1.99
CA GLU A 23 14.63 -4.74 -2.88
C GLU A 23 14.22 -4.05 -4.19
N PHE A 24 13.68 -2.83 -4.11
CA PHE A 24 13.25 -2.07 -5.29
C PHE A 24 14.39 -1.54 -6.14
N ASP A 25 15.58 -1.38 -5.56
CA ASP A 25 16.78 -0.97 -6.30
C ASP A 25 17.44 -2.15 -7.04
N ILE A 26 17.30 -3.36 -6.52
CA ILE A 26 17.94 -4.58 -7.04
C ILE A 26 17.01 -5.33 -8.02
N ILE A 27 15.69 -5.37 -7.74
CA ILE A 27 14.72 -6.14 -8.51
C ILE A 27 13.98 -5.23 -9.49
N PHE A 28 14.12 -5.51 -10.78
CA PHE A 28 13.29 -4.88 -11.81
C PHE A 28 11.88 -5.48 -11.78
N SER A 29 10.96 -4.84 -11.07
CA SER A 29 9.58 -5.33 -10.86
C SER A 29 8.58 -4.80 -11.89
N CYS A 30 8.92 -3.73 -12.62
CA CYS A 30 8.10 -3.09 -13.64
C CYS A 30 8.96 -2.34 -14.65
N TYR A 31 8.35 -1.92 -15.75
CA TYR A 31 8.95 -0.97 -16.67
C TYR A 31 8.82 0.45 -16.11
N THR A 32 9.92 1.20 -16.10
CA THR A 32 9.97 2.62 -15.72
C THR A 32 10.66 3.43 -16.81
N PHE A 33 10.47 4.74 -16.82
CA PHE A 33 11.06 5.61 -17.86
C PHE A 33 12.59 5.61 -17.87
N ASP A 34 13.23 5.33 -16.74
CA ASP A 34 14.69 5.19 -16.58
C ASP A 34 15.20 3.75 -16.73
N LEU A 35 14.30 2.75 -16.93
CA LEU A 35 14.68 1.34 -17.07
C LEU A 35 15.67 1.08 -18.20
N PRO A 36 15.57 1.69 -19.40
CA PRO A 36 16.51 1.43 -20.50
C PRO A 36 17.96 1.69 -20.13
N GLU A 37 18.22 2.65 -19.26
CA GLU A 37 19.56 2.96 -18.74
C GLU A 37 19.93 2.04 -17.57
N ARG A 38 19.05 1.89 -16.59
CA ARG A 38 19.28 1.07 -15.40
C ARG A 38 19.54 -0.40 -15.72
N ILE A 39 18.84 -0.96 -16.68
CA ILE A 39 18.99 -2.38 -17.05
C ILE A 39 20.38 -2.70 -17.61
N GLN A 40 21.11 -1.71 -18.13
CA GLN A 40 22.47 -1.90 -18.65
C GLN A 40 23.45 -2.38 -17.57
N THR A 41 23.16 -2.13 -16.29
CA THR A 41 23.97 -2.65 -15.17
C THR A 41 24.08 -4.17 -15.16
N LEU A 42 23.08 -4.87 -15.70
CA LEU A 42 23.08 -6.34 -15.78
C LEU A 42 24.15 -6.89 -16.73
N ARG A 43 24.68 -6.09 -17.66
CA ARG A 43 25.83 -6.48 -18.51
C ARG A 43 27.05 -6.86 -17.69
N ALA A 44 27.29 -6.17 -16.59
CA ALA A 44 28.40 -6.49 -15.66
C ALA A 44 28.26 -7.89 -15.05
N TYR A 45 27.06 -8.44 -15.05
CA TYR A 45 26.74 -9.79 -14.54
C TYR A 45 26.59 -10.83 -15.66
N GLY A 46 27.00 -10.49 -16.90
CA GLY A 46 27.07 -11.42 -18.02
C GLY A 46 25.76 -11.60 -18.82
N PHE A 47 24.81 -10.67 -18.67
CA PHE A 47 23.61 -10.66 -19.53
C PHE A 47 23.95 -10.11 -20.91
N SER A 48 23.48 -10.81 -21.94
CA SER A 48 23.58 -10.38 -23.34
C SER A 48 22.53 -9.31 -23.67
N ASP A 49 22.75 -8.58 -24.77
CA ASP A 49 21.79 -7.58 -25.24
C ASP A 49 20.43 -8.17 -25.57
N ALA A 50 20.39 -9.39 -26.13
CA ALA A 50 19.15 -10.11 -26.42
C ALA A 50 18.36 -10.45 -25.14
N GLU A 51 19.05 -10.84 -24.06
CA GLU A 51 18.42 -11.10 -22.77
C GLU A 51 17.88 -9.80 -22.14
N LEU A 52 18.64 -8.69 -22.23
CA LEU A 52 18.20 -7.40 -21.74
C LEU A 52 16.94 -6.89 -22.46
N GLU A 53 16.91 -7.02 -23.79
CA GLU A 53 15.72 -6.64 -24.58
C GLU A 53 14.52 -7.55 -24.25
N THR A 54 14.74 -8.84 -24.01
CA THR A 54 13.66 -9.76 -23.59
C THR A 54 13.09 -9.36 -22.23
N VAL A 55 13.94 -9.05 -21.26
CA VAL A 55 13.50 -8.58 -19.92
C VAL A 55 12.75 -7.27 -20.05
N LYS A 56 13.29 -6.30 -20.80
CA LYS A 56 12.66 -5.00 -21.03
C LYS A 56 11.27 -5.13 -21.65
N ALA A 57 11.14 -5.94 -22.70
CA ALA A 57 9.86 -6.18 -23.38
C ALA A 57 8.85 -6.86 -22.46
N SER A 58 9.29 -7.83 -21.65
CA SER A 58 8.44 -8.55 -20.69
C SER A 58 7.94 -7.62 -19.58
N LEU A 59 8.82 -6.77 -19.04
CA LEU A 59 8.45 -5.76 -18.05
C LEU A 59 7.50 -4.71 -18.61
N LEU A 60 7.70 -4.28 -19.87
CA LEU A 60 6.79 -3.34 -20.54
C LEU A 60 5.40 -3.95 -20.73
N ALA A 61 5.32 -5.19 -21.21
CA ALA A 61 4.06 -5.89 -21.36
C ALA A 61 3.32 -6.03 -20.01
N LEU A 62 4.04 -6.44 -18.96
CA LEU A 62 3.51 -6.55 -17.60
C LEU A 62 3.00 -5.18 -17.09
N THR A 63 3.79 -4.14 -17.24
CA THR A 63 3.43 -2.79 -16.77
C THR A 63 2.21 -2.27 -17.49
N ASN A 64 2.14 -2.43 -18.81
CA ASN A 64 0.97 -2.04 -19.61
C ASN A 64 -0.31 -2.77 -19.20
N ASN A 65 -0.22 -4.03 -18.76
CA ASN A 65 -1.38 -4.76 -18.22
C ASN A 65 -1.78 -4.23 -16.83
N ILE A 66 -0.80 -3.85 -16.02
CA ILE A 66 -1.06 -3.36 -14.65
C ILE A 66 -1.66 -1.96 -14.66
N ILE A 67 -1.08 -1.02 -15.44
CA ILE A 67 -1.54 0.39 -15.46
C ILE A 67 -2.86 0.60 -16.20
N ASN A 68 -3.38 -0.43 -16.84
CA ASN A 68 -4.63 -0.36 -17.60
C ASN A 68 -5.79 0.09 -16.70
N THR A 69 -6.45 1.19 -17.08
CA THR A 69 -7.57 1.78 -16.33
C THR A 69 -8.93 1.18 -16.69
N LYS A 70 -9.00 0.24 -17.63
CA LYS A 70 -10.24 -0.46 -18.01
C LYS A 70 -10.31 -1.85 -17.40
N ASP A 71 -9.24 -2.63 -17.59
CA ASP A 71 -9.19 -4.06 -17.27
C ASP A 71 -8.04 -4.40 -16.30
N GLY A 72 -7.35 -3.41 -15.76
CA GLY A 72 -6.25 -3.63 -14.80
C GLY A 72 -6.71 -4.35 -13.54
N LEU A 73 -5.92 -5.33 -13.08
CA LEU A 73 -6.25 -6.13 -11.89
C LEU A 73 -6.54 -5.27 -10.65
N TRP A 74 -5.91 -4.11 -10.53
CA TRP A 74 -6.13 -3.19 -9.41
C TRP A 74 -7.59 -2.72 -9.28
N ILE A 75 -8.34 -2.66 -10.40
CA ILE A 75 -9.76 -2.28 -10.39
C ILE A 75 -10.57 -3.39 -9.71
N SER A 76 -10.42 -4.63 -10.18
CA SER A 76 -11.13 -5.77 -9.60
C SER A 76 -10.70 -6.03 -8.13
N ASP A 77 -9.43 -5.79 -7.80
CA ASP A 77 -8.95 -5.91 -6.44
C ASP A 77 -9.55 -4.84 -5.52
N THR A 78 -9.73 -3.60 -6.02
CA THR A 78 -10.43 -2.54 -5.28
C THR A 78 -11.89 -2.90 -5.02
N GLU A 79 -12.59 -3.46 -6.02
CA GLU A 79 -13.97 -3.92 -5.86
C GLU A 79 -14.11 -5.03 -4.81
N ARG A 80 -13.17 -5.99 -4.79
CA ARG A 80 -13.14 -7.05 -3.76
C ARG A 80 -12.95 -6.48 -2.35
N ILE A 81 -12.06 -5.50 -2.18
CA ILE A 81 -11.88 -4.84 -0.89
C ILE A 81 -13.16 -4.17 -0.41
N ASN A 82 -13.91 -3.51 -1.29
CA ASN A 82 -15.18 -2.88 -0.93
C ASN A 82 -16.24 -3.92 -0.49
N VAL A 83 -16.24 -5.10 -1.12
CA VAL A 83 -17.14 -6.21 -0.72
C VAL A 83 -16.82 -6.73 0.68
N LEU A 84 -15.55 -6.74 1.09
CA LEU A 84 -15.13 -7.25 2.40
C LEU A 84 -15.83 -6.54 3.57
N GLU A 85 -16.01 -5.24 3.48
CA GLU A 85 -16.62 -4.46 4.57
C GLU A 85 -18.08 -4.90 4.82
N GLN A 86 -18.85 -5.04 3.76
CA GLN A 86 -20.25 -5.53 3.85
C GLN A 86 -20.31 -6.97 4.38
N ARG A 87 -19.43 -7.84 3.91
CA ARG A 87 -19.38 -9.24 4.36
C ARG A 87 -19.05 -9.34 5.85
N ARG A 88 -18.05 -8.57 6.32
CA ARG A 88 -17.69 -8.50 7.73
C ARG A 88 -18.89 -8.10 8.59
N GLU A 89 -19.62 -7.04 8.19
CA GLU A 89 -20.78 -6.59 8.95
C GLU A 89 -21.86 -7.67 9.00
N ASN A 90 -22.13 -8.35 7.89
CA ASN A 90 -23.12 -9.42 7.85
C ASN A 90 -22.75 -10.57 8.78
N ILE A 91 -21.48 -10.99 8.82
CA ILE A 91 -21.01 -12.03 9.72
C ILE A 91 -21.15 -11.59 11.19
N LEU A 92 -20.74 -10.38 11.53
CA LEU A 92 -20.81 -9.88 12.90
C LEU A 92 -22.25 -9.76 13.41
N LYS A 93 -23.19 -9.40 12.54
CA LYS A 93 -24.63 -9.28 12.87
C LYS A 93 -25.39 -10.60 12.80
N SER A 94 -24.80 -11.69 12.29
CA SER A 94 -25.46 -12.99 12.16
C SER A 94 -25.62 -13.70 13.52
N ASP A 95 -26.48 -14.72 13.56
CA ASP A 95 -26.69 -15.61 14.72
C ASP A 95 -25.66 -16.75 14.80
N LEU A 96 -24.59 -16.70 14.02
CA LEU A 96 -23.52 -17.69 14.08
C LEU A 96 -22.83 -17.68 15.47
N ASP A 97 -22.39 -18.84 15.92
CA ASP A 97 -21.55 -18.96 17.11
C ASP A 97 -20.18 -18.27 16.91
N THR A 98 -19.47 -18.02 18.01
CA THR A 98 -18.19 -17.26 17.99
C THR A 98 -17.13 -17.93 17.11
N VAL A 99 -17.00 -19.27 17.15
CA VAL A 99 -16.01 -19.99 16.35
C VAL A 99 -16.33 -19.87 14.86
N SER A 100 -17.60 -20.05 14.48
CA SER A 100 -18.06 -19.88 13.11
C SER A 100 -17.85 -18.45 12.60
N LYS A 101 -18.09 -17.42 13.44
CA LYS A 101 -17.79 -16.02 13.08
C LYS A 101 -16.30 -15.81 12.83
N ILE A 102 -15.44 -16.31 13.71
CA ILE A 102 -13.97 -16.24 13.54
C ILE A 102 -13.57 -16.89 12.22
N TYR A 103 -14.05 -18.11 11.96
CA TYR A 103 -13.75 -18.84 10.73
C TYR A 103 -14.12 -18.05 9.46
N TRP A 104 -15.36 -17.56 9.38
CA TRP A 104 -15.82 -16.84 8.20
C TRP A 104 -15.18 -15.46 8.04
N LEU A 105 -14.85 -14.76 9.13
CA LEU A 105 -14.12 -13.52 9.08
C LEU A 105 -12.70 -13.72 8.53
N ILE A 106 -12.02 -14.81 8.89
CA ILE A 106 -10.69 -15.16 8.38
C ILE A 106 -10.79 -15.53 6.90
N GLU A 107 -11.72 -16.41 6.52
CA GLU A 107 -11.93 -16.83 5.12
C GLU A 107 -12.22 -15.64 4.20
N ASP A 108 -13.13 -14.76 4.60
CA ASP A 108 -13.44 -13.57 3.85
C ASP A 108 -12.27 -12.58 3.83
N CYS A 109 -11.54 -12.43 4.93
CA CYS A 109 -10.33 -11.62 4.97
C CYS A 109 -9.27 -12.15 4.02
N CYS A 110 -9.08 -13.46 3.88
CA CYS A 110 -8.16 -14.05 2.92
C CYS A 110 -8.59 -13.78 1.47
N ARG A 111 -9.85 -14.00 1.14
CA ARG A 111 -10.38 -13.94 -0.24
C ARG A 111 -10.60 -12.52 -0.76
N TYR A 112 -11.13 -11.65 0.10
CA TYR A 112 -11.55 -10.30 -0.23
C TYR A 112 -10.66 -9.22 0.41
N GLY A 113 -9.72 -9.59 1.26
CA GLY A 113 -8.79 -8.71 1.95
C GLY A 113 -7.35 -8.89 1.51
N THR A 114 -6.64 -9.89 2.06
CA THR A 114 -5.19 -10.03 1.87
C THR A 114 -4.80 -10.40 0.44
N LEU A 115 -5.60 -11.20 -0.27
CA LEU A 115 -5.34 -11.54 -1.67
C LEU A 115 -5.39 -10.30 -2.57
N PRO A 116 -6.48 -9.50 -2.61
CA PRO A 116 -6.49 -8.26 -3.39
C PRO A 116 -5.52 -7.20 -2.85
N PHE A 117 -5.25 -7.16 -1.53
CA PHE A 117 -4.20 -6.29 -0.99
C PHE A 117 -2.83 -6.57 -1.61
N ALA A 118 -2.46 -7.82 -1.85
CA ALA A 118 -1.18 -8.15 -2.47
C ALA A 118 -1.04 -7.54 -3.88
N GLY A 119 -2.13 -7.54 -4.66
CA GLY A 119 -2.19 -6.87 -5.97
C GLY A 119 -2.11 -5.35 -5.86
N LEU A 120 -2.92 -4.75 -4.97
CA LEU A 120 -2.91 -3.29 -4.73
C LEU A 120 -1.59 -2.80 -4.15
N ALA A 121 -0.95 -3.57 -3.26
CA ALA A 121 0.36 -3.22 -2.73
C ALA A 121 1.43 -3.18 -3.83
N ARG A 122 1.43 -4.17 -4.72
CA ARG A 122 2.32 -4.18 -5.90
C ARG A 122 2.02 -2.98 -6.81
N GLY A 123 0.73 -2.69 -7.07
CA GLY A 123 0.30 -1.52 -7.83
C GLY A 123 0.82 -0.21 -7.21
N GLY A 124 0.75 -0.09 -5.88
CA GLY A 124 1.28 1.07 -5.16
C GLY A 124 2.79 1.26 -5.28
N PHE A 125 3.56 0.16 -5.23
CA PHE A 125 5.00 0.23 -5.46
C PHE A 125 5.34 0.64 -6.90
N ILE A 126 4.66 0.04 -7.88
CA ILE A 126 4.83 0.38 -9.30
C ILE A 126 4.48 1.86 -9.55
N ALA A 127 3.41 2.34 -8.94
CA ALA A 127 2.99 3.73 -9.02
C ALA A 127 4.08 4.71 -8.53
N VAL A 128 4.69 4.42 -7.38
CA VAL A 128 5.80 5.21 -6.84
C VAL A 128 7.03 5.14 -7.74
N LEU A 129 7.37 3.95 -8.27
CA LEU A 129 8.51 3.78 -9.17
C LEU A 129 8.31 4.56 -10.49
N LEU A 130 7.12 4.51 -11.08
CA LEU A 130 6.79 5.29 -12.29
C LEU A 130 6.92 6.79 -12.03
N LEU A 131 6.35 7.29 -10.93
CA LEU A 131 6.43 8.70 -10.58
C LEU A 131 7.88 9.15 -10.34
N LYS A 132 8.67 8.36 -9.60
CA LYS A 132 10.10 8.63 -9.38
C LYS A 132 10.90 8.61 -10.68
N SER A 133 10.59 7.71 -11.60
CA SER A 133 11.31 7.63 -12.86
C SER A 133 11.10 8.87 -13.75
N LEU A 134 9.96 9.56 -13.64
CA LEU A 134 9.74 10.85 -14.28
C LEU A 134 10.68 11.95 -13.73
N VAL A 135 10.98 11.89 -12.43
CA VAL A 135 11.99 12.77 -11.81
C VAL A 135 13.39 12.40 -12.29
N ASN A 136 13.71 11.11 -12.32
CA ASN A 136 15.03 10.62 -12.71
C ASN A 136 15.41 11.03 -14.15
N ILE A 137 14.42 11.06 -15.06
CA ILE A 137 14.64 11.52 -16.46
C ILE A 137 14.43 13.04 -16.66
N GLY A 138 14.19 13.79 -15.56
CA GLY A 138 14.10 15.25 -15.57
C GLY A 138 12.79 15.83 -16.12
N LEU A 139 11.73 15.04 -16.25
CA LEU A 139 10.40 15.52 -16.68
C LEU A 139 9.58 16.11 -15.53
N LEU A 140 9.87 15.69 -14.29
CA LEU A 140 9.35 16.30 -13.06
C LEU A 140 10.52 16.69 -12.17
N SER A 141 10.33 17.69 -11.32
CA SER A 141 11.26 18.03 -10.25
C SER A 141 10.96 17.24 -8.98
N ASP A 142 11.90 17.21 -8.03
CA ASP A 142 11.64 16.69 -6.69
C ASP A 142 10.51 17.44 -5.99
N GLU A 143 10.37 18.74 -6.23
CA GLU A 143 9.27 19.52 -5.69
C GLU A 143 7.92 19.10 -6.29
N ASP A 144 7.85 18.81 -7.58
CA ASP A 144 6.63 18.29 -8.23
C ASP A 144 6.25 16.95 -7.65
N TYR A 145 7.24 16.07 -7.42
CA TYR A 145 7.02 14.79 -6.74
C TYR A 145 6.45 14.98 -5.32
N GLN A 146 7.04 15.86 -4.53
CA GLN A 146 6.56 16.14 -3.18
C GLN A 146 5.15 16.76 -3.18
N ARG A 147 4.87 17.69 -4.08
CA ARG A 147 3.54 18.30 -4.25
C ARG A 147 2.50 17.26 -4.61
N TYR A 148 2.84 16.33 -5.53
CA TYR A 148 1.95 15.24 -5.91
C TYR A 148 1.67 14.32 -4.71
N MET A 149 2.71 13.85 -4.02
CA MET A 149 2.57 12.98 -2.85
C MET A 149 1.77 13.63 -1.72
N ASN A 150 1.99 14.91 -1.46
CA ASN A 150 1.24 15.67 -0.43
C ASN A 150 -0.23 15.90 -0.83
N GLY A 151 -0.55 15.88 -2.11
CA GLY A 151 -1.91 16.00 -2.64
C GLY A 151 -2.74 14.71 -2.57
N LEU A 152 -2.13 13.58 -2.21
CA LEU A 152 -2.83 12.29 -2.11
C LEU A 152 -3.71 12.22 -0.85
N THR A 153 -4.86 11.58 -1.00
CA THR A 153 -5.81 11.36 0.10
C THR A 153 -5.65 9.94 0.63
N THR A 154 -4.60 9.72 1.40
CA THR A 154 -4.32 8.43 2.04
C THR A 154 -5.10 8.27 3.35
N VAL A 155 -5.25 7.02 3.84
CA VAL A 155 -5.87 6.75 5.15
C VAL A 155 -5.13 7.49 6.26
N SER A 156 -3.81 7.53 6.20
CA SER A 156 -2.98 8.23 7.18
C SER A 156 -3.25 9.74 7.19
N SER A 157 -3.31 10.37 6.00
CA SER A 157 -3.61 11.81 5.89
C SER A 157 -5.04 12.14 6.34
N GLN A 158 -6.01 11.26 6.02
CA GLN A 158 -7.39 11.39 6.49
C GLN A 158 -7.51 11.25 8.00
N MET A 159 -6.82 10.27 8.60
CA MET A 159 -6.84 10.06 10.04
C MET A 159 -6.32 11.28 10.81
N ILE A 160 -5.26 11.93 10.31
CA ILE A 160 -4.74 13.17 10.87
C ILE A 160 -5.77 14.31 10.76
N ALA A 161 -6.42 14.47 9.60
CA ALA A 161 -7.45 15.46 9.38
C ALA A 161 -8.69 15.21 10.26
N ASP A 162 -9.15 13.97 10.31
CA ASP A 162 -10.34 13.56 11.08
C ASP A 162 -10.09 13.71 12.58
N ARG A 163 -8.87 13.49 13.07
CA ARG A 163 -8.52 13.70 14.48
C ARG A 163 -8.72 15.17 14.92
N ARG A 164 -8.57 16.11 13.99
CA ARG A 164 -8.79 17.54 14.25
C ARG A 164 -10.24 17.98 14.10
N ASN A 165 -10.96 17.34 13.17
CA ASN A 165 -12.28 17.81 12.70
C ASN A 165 -13.46 17.03 13.29
N LEU A 166 -13.23 15.80 13.78
CA LEU A 166 -14.28 14.95 14.35
C LEU A 166 -14.28 15.01 15.90
N SER A 167 -15.45 14.74 16.49
CA SER A 167 -15.49 14.43 17.91
C SER A 167 -14.74 13.15 18.23
N LYS A 168 -14.31 12.97 19.50
CA LYS A 168 -13.62 11.74 19.96
C LYS A 168 -14.44 10.48 19.60
N GLU A 169 -15.75 10.53 19.80
CA GLU A 169 -16.67 9.44 19.54
C GLU A 169 -16.73 9.12 18.04
N ALA A 170 -16.91 10.12 17.18
CA ALA A 170 -16.94 9.94 15.73
C ALA A 170 -15.60 9.44 15.19
N PHE A 171 -14.48 9.90 15.74
CA PHE A 171 -13.15 9.41 15.41
C PHE A 171 -13.00 7.92 15.79
N LEU A 172 -13.41 7.52 17.00
CA LEU A 172 -13.32 6.15 17.47
C LEU A 172 -14.25 5.20 16.69
N VAL A 173 -15.43 5.65 16.25
CA VAL A 173 -16.28 4.86 15.36
C VAL A 173 -15.55 4.49 14.07
N LYS A 174 -14.78 5.42 13.51
CA LYS A 174 -14.05 5.22 12.25
C LYS A 174 -12.75 4.45 12.43
N TYR A 175 -11.95 4.80 13.45
CA TYR A 175 -10.58 4.33 13.65
C TYR A 175 -10.36 3.47 14.90
N GLY A 176 -11.39 3.28 15.72
CA GLY A 176 -11.29 2.60 17.02
C GLY A 176 -10.79 1.16 16.94
N HIS A 177 -11.04 0.48 15.81
CA HIS A 177 -10.56 -0.88 15.55
C HIS A 177 -9.02 -0.98 15.41
N LEU A 178 -8.33 0.14 15.19
CA LEU A 178 -6.88 0.14 15.05
C LEU A 178 -6.19 -0.09 16.39
N ARG A 179 -5.00 -0.68 16.33
CA ARG A 179 -4.08 -0.90 17.45
C ARG A 179 -2.64 -0.76 16.98
N PRO A 180 -1.68 -0.34 17.83
CA PRO A 180 -0.26 -0.24 17.43
C PRO A 180 0.32 -1.57 16.96
N GLY A 181 0.06 -2.65 17.66
CA GLY A 181 0.39 -4.02 17.24
C GLY A 181 -0.77 -4.63 16.46
N THR A 182 -0.81 -4.44 15.14
CA THR A 182 -1.96 -4.82 14.28
C THR A 182 -2.41 -6.27 14.45
N TYR A 183 -1.49 -7.20 14.71
CA TYR A 183 -1.74 -8.64 14.86
C TYR A 183 -1.53 -9.14 16.28
N ASP A 184 -1.29 -8.23 17.22
CA ASP A 184 -0.99 -8.56 18.60
C ASP A 184 -2.25 -8.47 19.46
N ILE A 185 -2.65 -9.60 20.06
CA ILE A 185 -3.81 -9.70 20.95
C ILE A 185 -3.62 -8.92 22.24
N LEU A 186 -2.37 -8.68 22.66
CA LEU A 186 -2.03 -7.90 23.86
C LEU A 186 -2.10 -6.40 23.63
N SER A 187 -2.01 -5.98 22.37
CA SER A 187 -2.11 -4.56 21.99
C SER A 187 -3.58 -4.11 22.03
N SER A 188 -3.93 -3.22 22.94
CA SER A 188 -5.28 -2.68 23.05
C SER A 188 -5.67 -1.86 21.82
N ARG A 189 -6.95 -1.92 21.45
CA ARG A 189 -7.52 -1.07 20.40
C ARG A 189 -7.67 0.36 20.86
N TYR A 190 -7.79 1.28 19.92
CA TYR A 190 -8.03 2.69 20.24
C TYR A 190 -9.36 2.94 20.95
N ASP A 191 -10.40 2.14 20.65
CA ASP A 191 -11.70 2.25 21.31
C ASP A 191 -11.77 1.54 22.68
N GLU A 192 -10.85 0.59 22.96
CA GLU A 192 -10.77 -0.09 24.26
C GLU A 192 -10.10 0.78 25.34
N THR A 193 -9.02 1.47 24.95
CA THR A 193 -8.24 2.33 25.86
C THR A 193 -7.98 3.70 25.23
N PRO A 194 -9.05 4.46 24.93
CA PRO A 194 -8.89 5.74 24.23
C PRO A 194 -8.02 6.74 24.99
N ASP A 195 -8.06 6.71 26.32
CA ASP A 195 -7.29 7.65 27.14
C ASP A 195 -5.78 7.32 27.16
N LEU A 196 -5.40 6.08 26.87
CA LEU A 196 -3.99 5.71 26.69
C LEU A 196 -3.39 6.37 25.44
N TYR A 197 -4.17 6.44 24.36
CA TYR A 197 -3.70 6.95 23.07
C TYR A 197 -4.05 8.41 22.81
N PHE A 198 -5.05 8.94 23.48
CA PHE A 198 -5.62 10.26 23.24
C PHE A 198 -5.80 11.09 24.52
N SER A 199 -5.15 10.70 25.63
CA SER A 199 -5.14 11.46 26.86
C SER A 199 -4.15 12.61 26.73
N GLY A 200 -4.67 13.82 26.77
CA GLY A 200 -3.91 15.06 26.82
C GLY A 200 -4.33 16.04 25.74
N GLU A 201 -4.29 17.30 26.08
CA GLU A 201 -4.17 18.42 25.15
C GLU A 201 -2.79 18.32 24.48
N ASP A 202 -2.57 17.27 23.68
CA ASP A 202 -1.28 17.04 23.06
C ASP A 202 -1.08 18.04 21.90
N VAL A 203 -0.52 19.17 22.30
CA VAL A 203 -0.02 20.24 21.43
C VAL A 203 0.84 19.71 20.26
N ARG A 204 1.39 18.51 20.41
CA ARG A 204 2.22 17.83 19.38
C ARG A 204 1.48 17.46 18.08
N TRP A 205 0.16 17.43 18.08
CA TRP A 205 -0.63 17.22 16.87
C TRP A 205 -0.85 18.50 16.04
N GLN A 206 -0.45 19.66 16.57
CA GLN A 206 -0.58 20.95 15.87
C GLN A 206 0.55 21.22 14.86
N GLU A 207 1.66 20.47 14.88
CA GLU A 207 2.87 20.84 14.16
C GLU A 207 3.15 20.16 12.84
N THR A 208 2.31 19.30 12.34
CA THR A 208 2.33 19.05 10.89
C THR A 208 1.37 20.03 10.20
N VAL A 209 1.68 21.30 10.31
CA VAL A 209 1.20 22.28 9.35
C VAL A 209 1.58 21.74 7.99
N LYS A 210 0.58 21.31 7.19
CA LYS A 210 0.78 21.29 5.74
C LYS A 210 1.31 22.68 5.42
N GLN A 211 2.59 22.79 5.13
CA GLN A 211 3.06 23.97 4.40
C GLN A 211 2.04 24.20 3.32
N ASP A 212 1.60 25.45 3.12
CA ASP A 212 0.77 25.89 2.02
C ASP A 212 1.51 25.59 0.71
N SER A 213 1.66 24.31 0.40
CA SER A 213 2.22 23.87 -0.86
C SER A 213 1.13 24.04 -1.90
N LEU A 214 1.42 24.79 -2.93
CA LEU A 214 0.56 24.89 -4.11
C LEU A 214 0.17 23.47 -4.56
N PRO A 215 -1.10 23.26 -4.97
CA PRO A 215 -1.53 21.96 -5.45
C PRO A 215 -0.66 21.54 -6.64
N PHE A 216 -0.41 20.24 -6.75
CA PHE A 216 0.30 19.70 -7.91
C PHE A 216 -0.47 20.03 -9.19
N SER A 217 0.24 20.60 -10.14
CA SER A 217 -0.26 20.88 -11.48
C SER A 217 0.89 20.74 -12.49
N LEU A 218 0.60 20.15 -13.64
CA LEU A 218 1.56 20.08 -14.74
C LEU A 218 1.48 21.34 -15.59
N THR A 219 2.62 21.85 -16.01
CA THR A 219 2.68 22.82 -17.12
C THR A 219 2.31 22.12 -18.42
N LEU A 220 1.92 22.90 -19.44
CA LEU A 220 1.62 22.34 -20.76
C LEU A 220 2.85 21.68 -21.40
N GLU A 221 4.04 22.19 -21.11
CA GLU A 221 5.31 21.61 -21.55
C GLU A 221 5.55 20.25 -20.91
N GLN A 222 5.44 20.16 -19.58
CA GLN A 222 5.55 18.88 -18.87
C GLN A 222 4.52 17.87 -19.35
N TYR A 223 3.26 18.31 -19.55
CA TYR A 223 2.21 17.44 -20.08
C TYR A 223 2.61 16.81 -21.41
N ARG A 224 3.07 17.62 -22.37
CA ARG A 224 3.48 17.15 -23.70
C ARG A 224 4.70 16.24 -23.59
N ALA A 225 5.71 16.65 -22.85
CA ALA A 225 6.95 15.90 -22.71
C ALA A 225 6.72 14.50 -22.08
N ILE A 226 5.85 14.39 -21.07
CA ILE A 226 5.53 13.10 -20.47
C ILE A 226 4.69 12.25 -21.44
N GLN A 227 3.73 12.84 -22.15
CA GLN A 227 2.93 12.11 -23.15
C GLN A 227 3.80 11.57 -24.30
N ASP A 228 4.75 12.35 -24.75
CA ASP A 228 5.73 11.96 -25.78
C ASP A 228 6.65 10.83 -25.25
N ALA A 229 7.12 10.96 -24.02
CA ALA A 229 7.91 9.91 -23.36
C ALA A 229 7.11 8.60 -23.23
N MET A 230 5.83 8.64 -22.82
CA MET A 230 4.97 7.44 -22.78
C MET A 230 4.91 6.76 -24.15
N THR A 231 4.73 7.55 -25.21
CA THR A 231 4.67 7.03 -26.59
C THR A 231 6.01 6.42 -27.03
N GLN A 232 7.13 7.09 -26.77
CA GLN A 232 8.49 6.62 -27.10
C GLN A 232 8.84 5.32 -26.36
N HIS A 233 8.43 5.20 -25.11
CA HIS A 233 8.66 4.01 -24.27
C HIS A 233 7.63 2.89 -24.52
N GLY A 234 6.58 3.12 -25.30
CA GLY A 234 5.54 2.13 -25.56
C GLY A 234 4.59 1.87 -24.41
N LEU A 235 4.51 2.82 -23.45
CA LEU A 235 3.51 2.78 -22.38
C LEU A 235 2.14 3.12 -22.96
N LYS A 236 1.15 2.29 -22.68
CA LYS A 236 -0.20 2.39 -23.22
C LYS A 236 -1.07 3.35 -22.38
N GLY A 237 -2.03 4.00 -23.05
CA GLY A 237 -2.93 4.95 -22.44
C GLY A 237 -2.44 6.39 -22.63
N ASP A 238 -3.17 7.30 -21.99
CA ASP A 238 -2.79 8.72 -21.95
C ASP A 238 -2.24 9.10 -20.56
N LEU A 239 -1.72 10.30 -20.48
CA LEU A 239 -1.16 10.86 -19.25
C LEU A 239 -2.16 10.85 -18.09
N LEU A 240 -3.44 11.14 -18.37
CA LEU A 240 -4.47 11.17 -17.32
C LEU A 240 -4.70 9.78 -16.74
N ALA A 241 -4.75 8.75 -17.59
CA ALA A 241 -4.86 7.36 -17.17
C ALA A 241 -3.64 6.92 -16.33
N LEU A 242 -2.44 7.33 -16.71
CA LEU A 242 -1.22 7.06 -15.95
C LEU A 242 -1.30 7.67 -14.53
N PHE A 243 -1.64 8.96 -14.43
CA PHE A 243 -1.76 9.63 -13.13
C PHE A 243 -2.95 9.12 -12.30
N GLN A 244 -4.03 8.70 -12.95
CA GLN A 244 -5.16 8.01 -12.28
C GLN A 244 -4.68 6.69 -11.65
N PHE A 245 -3.93 5.87 -12.41
CA PHE A 245 -3.34 4.64 -11.86
C PHE A 245 -2.38 4.94 -10.70
N ILE A 246 -1.48 5.92 -10.86
CA ILE A 246 -0.50 6.28 -9.81
C ILE A 246 -1.22 6.67 -8.52
N ARG A 247 -2.24 7.51 -8.62
CA ARG A 247 -3.06 7.90 -7.46
C ARG A 247 -3.75 6.68 -6.84
N ALA A 248 -4.49 5.92 -7.65
CA ALA A 248 -5.26 4.78 -7.19
C ALA A 248 -4.36 3.69 -6.57
N GLY A 249 -3.17 3.46 -7.11
CA GLY A 249 -2.20 2.50 -6.58
C GLY A 249 -1.69 2.89 -5.19
N ILE A 250 -1.32 4.16 -5.00
CA ILE A 250 -0.78 4.64 -3.72
C ILE A 250 -1.89 4.71 -2.65
N GLU A 251 -3.03 5.33 -2.97
CA GLU A 251 -4.16 5.45 -2.05
C GLU A 251 -4.80 4.09 -1.75
N GLY A 252 -4.96 3.24 -2.77
CA GLY A 252 -5.57 1.92 -2.67
C GLY A 252 -4.77 0.95 -1.79
N ARG A 253 -3.44 1.03 -1.79
CA ARG A 253 -2.60 0.24 -0.90
C ARG A 253 -2.91 0.49 0.58
N GLU A 254 -3.00 1.75 0.99
CA GLU A 254 -3.32 2.09 2.38
C GLU A 254 -4.78 1.76 2.71
N TYR A 255 -5.70 2.09 1.83
CA TYR A 255 -7.11 1.82 2.01
C TYR A 255 -7.41 0.33 2.16
N SER A 256 -6.83 -0.51 1.30
CA SER A 256 -7.05 -1.96 1.38
C SER A 256 -6.53 -2.56 2.70
N LYS A 257 -5.34 -2.10 3.16
CA LYS A 257 -4.81 -2.49 4.46
C LYS A 257 -5.76 -2.07 5.60
N TYR A 258 -6.24 -0.84 5.56
CA TYR A 258 -7.18 -0.33 6.54
C TYR A 258 -8.47 -1.17 6.60
N VAL A 259 -9.03 -1.55 5.45
CA VAL A 259 -10.27 -2.33 5.38
C VAL A 259 -10.07 -3.76 5.91
N PHE A 260 -9.02 -4.47 5.46
CA PHE A 260 -8.87 -5.85 5.92
C PHE A 260 -8.42 -5.96 7.38
N THR A 261 -7.70 -4.98 7.91
CA THR A 261 -7.34 -4.95 9.34
C THR A 261 -8.54 -4.81 10.26
N LYS A 262 -9.67 -4.27 9.80
CA LYS A 262 -10.94 -4.30 10.55
C LYS A 262 -11.40 -5.74 10.82
N SER A 263 -11.33 -6.61 9.80
CA SER A 263 -11.71 -8.02 9.95
C SER A 263 -10.77 -8.74 10.91
N LEU A 264 -9.46 -8.54 10.78
CA LEU A 264 -8.47 -9.14 11.70
C LEU A 264 -8.65 -8.63 13.13
N SER A 265 -8.90 -7.34 13.31
CA SER A 265 -9.17 -6.76 14.64
C SER A 265 -10.42 -7.40 15.27
N ALA A 266 -11.48 -7.63 14.49
CA ALA A 266 -12.68 -8.32 14.97
C ALA A 266 -12.39 -9.78 15.33
N VAL A 267 -11.58 -10.49 14.54
CA VAL A 267 -11.16 -11.88 14.85
C VAL A 267 -10.41 -11.94 16.18
N ILE A 268 -9.44 -11.05 16.38
CA ILE A 268 -8.65 -11.01 17.62
C ILE A 268 -9.55 -10.76 18.84
N GLU A 269 -10.52 -9.85 18.72
CA GLU A 269 -11.48 -9.60 19.80
C GLU A 269 -12.39 -10.78 20.09
N LEU A 270 -12.90 -11.45 19.06
CA LEU A 270 -13.71 -12.64 19.23
C LEU A 270 -12.89 -13.79 19.87
N ALA A 271 -11.63 -13.95 19.46
CA ALA A 271 -10.72 -14.94 20.05
C ALA A 271 -10.44 -14.62 21.53
N ALA A 272 -10.17 -13.35 21.87
CA ALA A 272 -9.96 -12.97 23.26
C ALA A 272 -11.20 -13.20 24.14
N ARG A 273 -12.40 -12.90 23.63
CA ARG A 273 -13.67 -13.18 24.34
C ARG A 273 -13.90 -14.67 24.51
N LEU A 274 -13.68 -15.46 23.46
CA LEU A 274 -13.79 -16.91 23.52
C LEU A 274 -12.83 -17.49 24.58
N GLY A 275 -11.56 -17.03 24.60
CA GLY A 275 -10.60 -17.44 25.63
C GLY A 275 -11.10 -17.12 27.04
N ALA A 276 -11.62 -15.93 27.26
CA ALA A 276 -12.14 -15.50 28.55
C ALA A 276 -13.34 -16.35 29.02
N GLU A 277 -14.21 -16.81 28.11
CA GLU A 277 -15.31 -17.73 28.45
C GLU A 277 -14.80 -19.07 29.02
N TYR A 278 -13.59 -19.50 28.65
CA TYR A 278 -12.93 -20.71 29.14
C TYR A 278 -11.88 -20.43 30.22
N GLY A 279 -11.80 -19.20 30.72
CA GLY A 279 -10.89 -18.83 31.82
C GLY A 279 -9.46 -18.51 31.39
N TYR A 280 -9.23 -18.30 30.09
CA TYR A 280 -7.93 -17.90 29.56
C TYR A 280 -7.82 -16.37 29.45
N SER A 281 -6.67 -15.83 29.86
CA SER A 281 -6.34 -14.41 29.65
C SER A 281 -5.93 -14.13 28.21
N ARG A 282 -5.83 -12.84 27.83
CA ARG A 282 -5.25 -12.47 26.53
C ARG A 282 -3.79 -12.94 26.38
N GLU A 283 -3.04 -13.00 27.47
CA GLU A 283 -1.67 -13.50 27.48
C GLU A 283 -1.61 -14.99 27.17
N ASP A 284 -2.51 -15.80 27.77
CA ASP A 284 -2.63 -17.22 27.46
C ASP A 284 -3.01 -17.46 25.99
N MET A 285 -3.80 -16.56 25.40
CA MET A 285 -4.25 -16.64 24.00
C MET A 285 -3.24 -16.10 22.99
N SER A 286 -2.09 -15.61 23.44
CA SER A 286 -1.04 -15.04 22.57
C SER A 286 -0.02 -16.06 22.07
N TYR A 287 -0.09 -17.32 22.56
CA TYR A 287 0.82 -18.42 22.23
C TYR A 287 0.27 -19.35 21.15
#